data_5e370ba96abadc48cb2c6a98589d95a0
#
_entry.id   5e370ba96abadc48cb2c6a98589d95a0
#
_cell.length_a   1.000
_cell.length_b   1.000
_cell.length_c   1.000
_cell.angle_alpha   90.00
_cell.angle_beta   90.00
_cell.angle_gamma   90.00
#
_symmetry.space_group_name_H-M   'P 1'
#
loop_
_entity.id
_entity.type
_entity.pdbx_description
1 polymer ?
#
loop_
_entity_poly.entity_id
_entity_poly.type
_entity_poly.pdbx_seq_one_letter_code
_entity_poly.pdbx_strand_id
1 'polypeptide(L)'
;FARLDLRADYSVNFARDWQTNNPAAEAPVPEETGTAAALKLLLSRARITGGSVLFRDFSQSELQEFRISPLDLALNDLATWPREGSESDYNITAAIGSQTIEWKGDLSVAPLYSSGYLQIADVSQKTLSHFLQPYLPYALRDGSLTVSTRYSLSSGEQFSLSTSEGDLELRDVALAMAADSENELLRSGRIHIPGIEFSLFNHELSVGTVAIDDVVLGLDRDEEG
;
A
#
# COMPACT_ATOMS: atom_id res chain seq x y z
N PHE A 1 -5.22 -2.49 -20.42
CA PHE A 1 -5.80 -1.45 -19.57
C PHE A 1 -6.71 -2.13 -18.54
N ALA A 2 -6.39 -1.99 -17.28
CA ALA A 2 -7.21 -2.46 -16.18
C ALA A 2 -7.78 -1.26 -15.41
N ARG A 3 -8.93 -1.45 -14.77
CA ARG A 3 -9.58 -0.44 -13.95
C ARG A 3 -9.82 -0.98 -12.55
N LEU A 4 -9.39 -0.23 -11.55
CA LEU A 4 -9.56 -0.52 -10.13
C LEU A 4 -10.35 0.62 -9.48
N ASP A 5 -11.50 0.29 -8.90
CA ASP A 5 -12.38 1.26 -8.23
C ASP A 5 -12.41 0.95 -6.73
N LEU A 6 -12.00 1.89 -5.89
CA LEU A 6 -12.21 1.88 -4.43
C LEU A 6 -13.52 2.60 -4.13
N ARG A 7 -14.45 1.94 -3.43
CA ARG A 7 -15.77 2.46 -3.10
C ARG A 7 -15.80 3.12 -1.72
N ALA A 8 -16.89 3.83 -1.43
CA ALA A 8 -17.10 4.49 -0.15
C ALA A 8 -17.11 3.53 1.07
N ASP A 9 -17.42 2.26 0.86
CA ASP A 9 -17.34 1.19 1.87
C ASP A 9 -15.95 0.53 1.96
N TYR A 10 -14.94 1.14 1.32
CA TYR A 10 -13.57 0.63 1.17
C TYR A 10 -13.45 -0.72 0.45
N SER A 11 -14.49 -1.18 -0.21
CA SER A 11 -14.44 -2.36 -1.06
C SER A 11 -13.85 -2.04 -2.45
N VAL A 12 -13.15 -3.00 -3.03
CA VAL A 12 -12.57 -2.88 -4.37
C VAL A 12 -13.42 -3.67 -5.36
N ASN A 13 -13.70 -3.08 -6.55
CA ASN A 13 -14.54 -3.72 -7.58
C ASN A 13 -14.06 -5.13 -7.95
N PHE A 14 -12.76 -5.33 -8.08
CA PHE A 14 -12.18 -6.63 -8.43
C PHE A 14 -12.56 -7.74 -7.45
N ALA A 15 -12.45 -7.49 -6.14
CA ALA A 15 -12.75 -8.49 -5.12
C ALA A 15 -14.23 -8.88 -5.13
N ARG A 16 -15.14 -7.91 -5.30
CA ARG A 16 -16.57 -8.16 -5.35
C ARG A 16 -16.98 -8.88 -6.63
N ASP A 17 -16.46 -8.43 -7.79
CA ASP A 17 -16.81 -9.04 -9.08
C ASP A 17 -16.31 -10.49 -9.16
N TRP A 18 -15.19 -10.79 -8.51
CA TRP A 18 -14.71 -12.17 -8.34
C TRP A 18 -15.63 -13.00 -7.47
N GLN A 19 -16.11 -12.46 -6.34
CA GLN A 19 -17.04 -13.16 -5.44
C GLN A 19 -18.42 -13.38 -6.08
N THR A 20 -18.96 -12.40 -6.79
CA THR A 20 -20.27 -12.49 -7.43
C THR A 20 -20.30 -13.38 -8.68
N ASN A 21 -19.18 -13.51 -9.38
CA ASN A 21 -19.06 -14.38 -10.57
C ASN A 21 -18.59 -15.81 -10.24
N ASN A 22 -18.35 -16.12 -8.97
CA ASN A 22 -18.02 -17.46 -8.52
C ASN A 22 -19.25 -18.11 -7.85
N PRO A 23 -20.13 -18.83 -8.60
CA PRO A 23 -21.36 -19.43 -8.06
C PRO A 23 -21.12 -20.58 -7.08
N ALA A 24 -19.85 -20.87 -6.73
CA ALA A 24 -19.48 -21.90 -5.77
C ALA A 24 -19.76 -21.51 -4.30
N ALA A 25 -20.22 -20.28 -4.00
CA ALA A 25 -20.47 -19.85 -2.63
C ALA A 25 -21.86 -20.23 -2.07
N GLU A 26 -22.79 -20.76 -2.90
CA GLU A 26 -24.15 -21.14 -2.48
C GLU A 26 -24.61 -22.51 -2.99
N ALA A 27 -23.71 -23.40 -3.37
CA ALA A 27 -24.11 -24.78 -3.63
C ALA A 27 -24.30 -25.52 -2.30
N PRO A 28 -25.40 -26.25 -2.10
CA PRO A 28 -25.55 -27.08 -0.91
C PRO A 28 -24.41 -28.08 -0.85
N VAL A 29 -23.81 -28.21 0.34
CA VAL A 29 -22.70 -29.12 0.63
C VAL A 29 -23.09 -30.51 0.10
N PRO A 30 -22.44 -31.05 -0.95
CA PRO A 30 -22.63 -32.43 -1.33
C PRO A 30 -22.01 -33.30 -0.22
N GLU A 31 -22.77 -34.24 0.27
CA GLU A 31 -22.22 -35.30 1.16
C GLU A 31 -20.95 -35.89 0.59
N GLU A 32 -19.96 -36.04 1.44
CA GLU A 32 -18.64 -36.59 1.14
C GLU A 32 -18.74 -37.95 0.44
N THR A 33 -18.48 -37.96 -0.85
CA THR A 33 -18.06 -39.18 -1.53
C THR A 33 -16.98 -38.86 -2.56
N GLY A 34 -15.75 -39.08 -2.14
CA GLY A 34 -14.57 -39.05 -2.99
C GLY A 34 -13.76 -37.75 -2.90
N THR A 35 -12.56 -37.86 -2.35
CA THR A 35 -11.50 -36.85 -2.43
C THR A 35 -11.18 -36.56 -3.90
N ALA A 36 -11.90 -35.63 -4.51
CA ALA A 36 -11.48 -35.06 -5.80
C ALA A 36 -10.09 -34.44 -5.58
N ALA A 37 -9.07 -35.01 -6.19
CA ALA A 37 -7.71 -34.50 -6.10
C ALA A 37 -7.74 -33.07 -6.59
N ALA A 38 -7.38 -32.09 -5.72
CA ALA A 38 -7.32 -30.70 -6.07
C ALA A 38 -6.40 -30.50 -7.28
N LEU A 39 -6.87 -29.75 -8.27
CA LEU A 39 -6.08 -29.48 -9.47
C LEU A 39 -4.79 -28.73 -9.08
N LYS A 40 -3.65 -29.32 -9.40
CA LYS A 40 -2.33 -28.71 -9.21
C LYS A 40 -1.99 -27.86 -10.43
N LEU A 41 -1.92 -26.55 -10.26
CA LEU A 41 -1.56 -25.59 -11.31
C LEU A 41 -0.17 -25.00 -11.01
N LEU A 42 0.74 -25.09 -11.98
CA LEU A 42 2.02 -24.40 -11.98
C LEU A 42 2.03 -23.33 -13.07
N LEU A 43 2.24 -22.09 -12.67
CA LEU A 43 2.50 -20.98 -13.56
C LEU A 43 3.99 -20.67 -13.51
N SER A 44 4.74 -21.20 -14.46
CA SER A 44 6.21 -21.06 -14.46
C SER A 44 6.66 -19.61 -14.66
N ARG A 45 5.90 -18.83 -15.43
CA ARG A 45 6.19 -17.40 -15.63
C ARG A 45 4.98 -16.61 -16.09
N ALA A 46 4.76 -15.45 -15.45
CA ALA A 46 3.88 -14.41 -15.96
C ALA A 46 4.67 -13.09 -16.08
N ARG A 47 4.40 -12.32 -17.10
CA ARG A 47 5.00 -11.01 -17.31
C ARG A 47 3.99 -10.03 -17.87
N ILE A 48 3.95 -8.84 -17.28
CA ILE A 48 3.29 -7.65 -17.83
C ILE A 48 4.40 -6.63 -18.08
N THR A 49 4.38 -5.97 -19.23
CA THR A 49 5.34 -4.93 -19.56
C THR A 49 4.61 -3.73 -20.12
N GLY A 50 4.88 -2.55 -19.59
CA GLY A 50 4.24 -1.30 -20.00
C GLY A 50 2.73 -1.27 -19.75
N GLY A 51 2.23 -2.02 -18.78
CA GLY A 51 0.83 -2.03 -18.39
C GLY A 51 0.34 -0.67 -17.94
N SER A 52 -0.98 -0.49 -17.89
CA SER A 52 -1.61 0.71 -17.33
C SER A 52 -2.86 0.32 -16.54
N VAL A 53 -2.97 0.86 -15.33
CA VAL A 53 -4.13 0.72 -14.46
C VAL A 53 -4.70 2.09 -14.17
N LEU A 54 -6.01 2.25 -14.27
CA LEU A 54 -6.73 3.41 -13.77
C LEU A 54 -7.33 3.05 -12.41
N PHE A 55 -6.79 3.64 -11.36
CA PHE A 55 -7.35 3.56 -10.02
C PHE A 55 -8.28 4.75 -9.80
N ARG A 56 -9.51 4.48 -9.34
CA ARG A 56 -10.50 5.50 -9.02
C ARG A 56 -10.94 5.33 -7.58
N ASP A 57 -10.82 6.40 -6.83
CA ASP A 57 -11.21 6.48 -5.43
C ASP A 57 -12.55 7.20 -5.30
N PHE A 58 -13.55 6.47 -4.82
CA PHE A 58 -14.90 6.96 -4.51
C PHE A 58 -15.14 7.02 -2.99
N SER A 59 -14.12 6.84 -2.17
CA SER A 59 -14.27 6.85 -0.71
C SER A 59 -14.52 8.25 -0.14
N GLN A 60 -14.15 9.28 -0.91
CA GLN A 60 -14.34 10.68 -0.54
C GLN A 60 -15.42 11.36 -1.40
N SER A 61 -15.82 12.57 -1.03
CA SER A 61 -16.85 13.34 -1.74
C SER A 61 -16.49 13.70 -3.17
N GLU A 62 -15.20 13.81 -3.47
CA GLU A 62 -14.69 14.09 -4.82
C GLU A 62 -14.00 12.86 -5.39
N LEU A 63 -14.41 12.48 -6.62
CA LEU A 63 -13.75 11.41 -7.35
C LEU A 63 -12.29 11.77 -7.64
N GLN A 64 -11.37 10.93 -7.20
CA GLN A 64 -9.97 11.04 -7.58
C GLN A 64 -9.57 9.90 -8.50
N GLU A 65 -8.82 10.24 -9.53
CA GLU A 65 -8.31 9.29 -10.50
C GLU A 65 -6.78 9.28 -10.52
N PHE A 66 -6.20 8.10 -10.35
CA PHE A 66 -4.77 7.88 -10.44
C PHE A 66 -4.47 6.94 -11.59
N ARG A 67 -3.67 7.39 -12.54
CA ARG A 67 -3.17 6.54 -13.61
C ARG A 67 -1.81 5.97 -13.21
N ILE A 68 -1.78 4.67 -13.00
CA ILE A 68 -0.57 3.90 -12.74
C ILE A 68 -0.02 3.45 -14.09
N SER A 69 1.08 4.04 -14.54
CA SER A 69 1.69 3.74 -15.86
C SER A 69 3.12 4.34 -15.93
N PRO A 70 4.15 3.58 -16.37
CA PRO A 70 4.05 2.16 -16.71
C PRO A 70 3.82 1.27 -15.49
N LEU A 71 3.29 0.07 -15.70
CA LEU A 71 3.24 -1.03 -14.74
C LEU A 71 3.94 -2.22 -15.37
N ASP A 72 5.02 -2.66 -14.75
CA ASP A 72 5.72 -3.88 -15.10
C ASP A 72 5.58 -4.89 -13.96
N LEU A 73 5.29 -6.15 -14.31
CA LEU A 73 5.19 -7.26 -13.36
C LEU A 73 5.93 -8.44 -13.93
N ALA A 74 6.75 -9.07 -13.13
CA ALA A 74 7.31 -10.40 -13.35
C ALA A 74 6.94 -11.29 -12.19
N LEU A 75 6.47 -12.50 -12.47
CA LEU A 75 6.13 -13.54 -11.50
C LEU A 75 6.68 -14.85 -12.03
N ASN A 76 7.39 -15.60 -11.20
CA ASN A 76 7.98 -16.88 -11.56
C ASN A 76 7.51 -17.98 -10.59
N ASP A 77 7.35 -19.19 -11.13
CA ASP A 77 7.15 -20.45 -10.42
C ASP A 77 5.99 -20.50 -9.41
N LEU A 78 4.89 -19.77 -9.67
CA LEU A 78 3.70 -19.81 -8.81
C LEU A 78 2.99 -21.16 -8.90
N ALA A 79 2.90 -21.86 -7.78
CA ALA A 79 2.22 -23.16 -7.66
C ALA A 79 1.06 -23.11 -6.67
N THR A 80 -0.01 -23.87 -6.95
CA THR A 80 -1.18 -23.99 -6.04
C THR A 80 -1.00 -25.11 -5.00
N TRP A 81 0.21 -25.64 -4.85
CA TRP A 81 0.56 -26.64 -3.83
C TRP A 81 1.96 -26.38 -3.27
N PRO A 82 2.26 -26.80 -2.02
CA PRO A 82 3.59 -26.67 -1.46
C PRO A 82 4.63 -27.43 -2.31
N ARG A 83 5.76 -26.78 -2.63
CA ARG A 83 6.89 -27.37 -3.35
C ARG A 83 8.16 -27.18 -2.52
N GLU A 84 8.94 -28.26 -2.37
CA GLU A 84 10.23 -28.17 -1.73
C GLU A 84 11.24 -27.48 -2.66
N GLY A 85 11.94 -26.47 -2.13
CA GLY A 85 13.06 -25.80 -2.80
C GLY A 85 12.70 -24.87 -3.97
N SER A 86 11.41 -24.53 -4.15
CA SER A 86 11.00 -23.51 -5.11
C SER A 86 10.00 -22.55 -4.48
N GLU A 87 10.45 -21.36 -4.19
CA GLU A 87 9.60 -20.23 -3.82
C GLU A 87 9.25 -19.47 -5.10
N SER A 88 8.00 -19.01 -5.18
CA SER A 88 7.59 -18.13 -6.27
C SER A 88 8.13 -16.75 -5.96
N ASP A 89 8.86 -16.16 -6.89
CA ASP A 89 9.31 -14.77 -6.76
C ASP A 89 8.48 -13.83 -7.63
N TYR A 90 8.33 -12.61 -7.18
CA TYR A 90 7.71 -11.55 -7.96
C TYR A 90 8.47 -10.24 -7.87
N ASN A 91 8.33 -9.45 -8.90
CA ASN A 91 8.83 -8.08 -8.98
C ASN A 91 7.79 -7.22 -9.70
N ILE A 92 7.36 -6.16 -9.04
CA ILE A 92 6.42 -5.16 -9.56
C ILE A 92 7.11 -3.81 -9.52
N THR A 93 7.13 -3.12 -10.65
CA THR A 93 7.51 -1.72 -10.73
C THR A 93 6.38 -0.93 -11.37
N ALA A 94 6.08 0.23 -10.81
CA ALA A 94 4.99 1.07 -11.31
C ALA A 94 5.31 2.55 -11.10
N ALA A 95 4.62 3.42 -11.85
CA ALA A 95 4.73 4.85 -11.68
C ALA A 95 3.36 5.54 -11.72
N ILE A 96 3.24 6.63 -10.96
CA ILE A 96 2.08 7.55 -10.95
C ILE A 96 2.66 8.97 -11.11
N GLY A 97 2.75 9.46 -12.35
CA GLY A 97 3.49 10.69 -12.63
C GLY A 97 4.97 10.53 -12.30
N SER A 98 5.50 11.34 -11.36
CA SER A 98 6.87 11.22 -10.85
C SER A 98 7.04 10.20 -9.72
N GLN A 99 5.95 9.75 -9.13
CA GLN A 99 5.97 8.80 -8.01
C GLN A 99 6.28 7.40 -8.53
N THR A 100 7.11 6.65 -7.80
CA THR A 100 7.50 5.29 -8.20
C THR A 100 7.16 4.29 -7.10
N ILE A 101 6.83 3.08 -7.53
CA ILE A 101 6.56 1.93 -6.65
C ILE A 101 7.48 0.80 -7.09
N GLU A 102 8.23 0.25 -6.16
CA GLU A 102 8.96 -1.00 -6.29
C GLU A 102 8.45 -1.98 -5.24
N TRP A 103 7.98 -3.14 -5.66
CA TRP A 103 7.48 -4.18 -4.77
C TRP A 103 7.96 -5.54 -5.25
N LYS A 104 8.80 -6.18 -4.45
CA LYS A 104 9.43 -7.45 -4.80
C LYS A 104 9.50 -8.39 -3.59
N GLY A 105 9.49 -9.67 -3.86
CA GLY A 105 9.57 -10.68 -2.79
C GLY A 105 9.17 -12.06 -3.25
N ASP A 106 8.85 -12.87 -2.26
CA ASP A 106 8.41 -14.25 -2.42
C ASP A 106 6.92 -14.36 -2.15
N LEU A 107 6.27 -15.29 -2.84
CA LEU A 107 4.83 -15.53 -2.76
C LEU A 107 4.54 -17.03 -2.74
N SER A 108 3.68 -17.45 -1.84
CA SER A 108 3.02 -18.77 -1.87
C SER A 108 1.52 -18.57 -1.75
N VAL A 109 0.74 -19.37 -2.49
CA VAL A 109 -0.73 -19.33 -2.40
C VAL A 109 -1.31 -20.52 -1.62
N ALA A 110 -0.47 -21.50 -1.29
CA ALA A 110 -0.88 -22.69 -0.53
C ALA A 110 0.27 -23.24 0.35
N PRO A 111 0.40 -22.83 1.62
CA PRO A 111 -0.40 -21.82 2.33
C PRO A 111 -0.15 -20.41 1.77
N LEU A 112 -1.09 -19.48 2.01
CA LEU A 112 -0.89 -18.09 1.62
C LEU A 112 0.22 -17.47 2.48
N TYR A 113 1.27 -17.06 1.82
CA TYR A 113 2.44 -16.40 2.40
C TYR A 113 3.04 -15.43 1.39
N SER A 114 3.51 -14.30 1.86
CA SER A 114 4.33 -13.40 1.07
C SER A 114 5.31 -12.65 1.98
N SER A 115 6.54 -12.51 1.54
CA SER A 115 7.52 -11.64 2.20
C SER A 115 8.32 -10.89 1.17
N GLY A 116 8.83 -9.73 1.54
CA GLY A 116 9.59 -8.96 0.58
C GLY A 116 9.90 -7.55 1.01
N TYR A 117 10.11 -6.72 0.00
CA TYR A 117 10.43 -5.31 0.13
C TYR A 117 9.44 -4.48 -0.69
N LEU A 118 8.95 -3.40 -0.08
CA LEU A 118 8.11 -2.40 -0.71
C LEU A 118 8.77 -1.03 -0.54
N GLN A 119 8.87 -0.28 -1.64
CA GLN A 119 9.23 1.13 -1.64
C GLN A 119 8.22 1.92 -2.47
N ILE A 120 7.80 3.05 -1.92
CA ILE A 120 7.01 4.07 -2.62
C ILE A 120 7.79 5.37 -2.48
N ALA A 121 8.27 5.91 -3.60
CA ALA A 121 9.13 7.08 -3.60
C ALA A 121 8.46 8.27 -4.27
N ASP A 122 8.83 9.47 -3.80
CA ASP A 122 8.43 10.77 -4.34
C ASP A 122 6.91 10.98 -4.38
N VAL A 123 6.20 10.45 -3.37
CA VAL A 123 4.75 10.68 -3.23
C VAL A 123 4.51 12.17 -3.04
N SER A 124 3.82 12.78 -3.99
CA SER A 124 3.62 14.23 -4.01
C SER A 124 2.67 14.72 -2.92
N GLN A 125 2.83 15.99 -2.54
CA GLN A 125 1.94 16.69 -1.63
C GLN A 125 0.45 16.49 -1.98
N LYS A 126 0.10 16.56 -3.26
CA LYS A 126 -1.29 16.37 -3.71
C LYS A 126 -1.83 14.98 -3.37
N THR A 127 -1.04 13.94 -3.60
CA THR A 127 -1.41 12.56 -3.25
C THR A 127 -1.51 12.39 -1.74
N LEU A 128 -0.51 12.90 -1.00
CA LEU A 128 -0.51 12.85 0.46
C LEU A 128 -1.72 13.56 1.07
N SER A 129 -2.02 14.77 0.61
CA SER A 129 -3.19 15.52 1.08
C SER A 129 -4.49 14.76 0.85
N HIS A 130 -4.66 14.13 -0.31
CA HIS A 130 -5.86 13.36 -0.59
C HIS A 130 -6.11 12.27 0.46
N PHE A 131 -5.07 11.52 0.83
CA PHE A 131 -5.21 10.39 1.76
C PHE A 131 -5.14 10.80 3.24
N LEU A 132 -4.40 11.86 3.59
CA LEU A 132 -4.14 12.22 4.98
C LEU A 132 -5.08 13.30 5.52
N GLN A 133 -5.61 14.18 4.68
CA GLN A 133 -6.44 15.30 5.11
C GLN A 133 -7.66 14.91 5.96
N PRO A 134 -8.36 13.79 5.72
CA PRO A 134 -9.47 13.38 6.59
C PRO A 134 -9.06 13.08 8.04
N TYR A 135 -7.78 12.82 8.28
CA TYR A 135 -7.24 12.39 9.57
C TYR A 135 -6.39 13.47 10.26
N LEU A 136 -6.03 14.55 9.55
CA LEU A 136 -5.15 15.58 10.06
C LEU A 136 -5.87 16.93 10.13
N PRO A 137 -5.74 17.68 11.25
CA PRO A 137 -6.27 19.04 11.37
C PRO A 137 -5.41 20.09 10.63
N TYR A 138 -4.40 19.64 9.90
CA TYR A 138 -3.43 20.47 9.18
C TYR A 138 -3.56 20.28 7.68
N ALA A 139 -3.32 21.34 6.93
CA ALA A 139 -3.19 21.31 5.48
C ALA A 139 -1.71 21.17 5.10
N LEU A 140 -1.40 20.13 4.33
CA LEU A 140 -0.08 19.95 3.73
C LEU A 140 0.01 20.82 2.48
N ARG A 141 0.87 21.85 2.51
CA ARG A 141 1.03 22.84 1.42
C ARG A 141 2.11 22.45 0.44
N ASP A 142 3.15 21.82 0.93
CA ASP A 142 4.28 21.34 0.14
C ASP A 142 4.86 20.09 0.79
N GLY A 143 5.62 19.32 0.04
CA GLY A 143 6.35 18.17 0.51
C GLY A 143 6.23 16.95 -0.38
N SER A 144 7.19 16.07 -0.20
CA SER A 144 7.19 14.73 -0.80
C SER A 144 7.50 13.69 0.27
N LEU A 145 6.99 12.47 0.06
CA LEU A 145 7.21 11.33 0.95
C LEU A 145 7.87 10.20 0.17
N THR A 146 8.90 9.64 0.76
CA THR A 146 9.44 8.33 0.39
C THR A 146 9.30 7.40 1.59
N VAL A 147 8.75 6.21 1.36
CA VAL A 147 8.63 5.17 2.37
C VAL A 147 9.13 3.85 1.82
N SER A 148 9.87 3.10 2.63
CA SER A 148 10.28 1.74 2.32
C SER A 148 10.16 0.84 3.55
N THR A 149 9.93 -0.45 3.33
CA THR A 149 9.85 -1.43 4.42
C THR A 149 10.05 -2.84 3.88
N ARG A 150 10.55 -3.73 4.73
CA ARG A 150 10.36 -5.16 4.56
C ARG A 150 9.05 -5.58 5.19
N TYR A 151 8.38 -6.54 4.60
CA TYR A 151 7.14 -7.06 5.13
C TYR A 151 7.12 -8.59 5.11
N SER A 152 6.30 -9.16 5.98
CA SER A 152 5.93 -10.57 5.98
C SER A 152 4.43 -10.70 6.25
N LEU A 153 3.75 -11.42 5.38
CA LEU A 153 2.32 -11.68 5.43
C LEU A 153 2.11 -13.19 5.39
N SER A 154 1.27 -13.70 6.26
CA SER A 154 0.86 -15.11 6.23
C SER A 154 -0.60 -15.27 6.64
N SER A 155 -1.25 -16.29 6.06
CA SER A 155 -2.59 -16.72 6.44
C SER A 155 -2.50 -18.17 6.85
N GLY A 156 -2.34 -18.40 8.16
CA GLY A 156 -2.43 -19.71 8.80
C GLY A 156 -3.74 -19.83 9.57
N GLU A 157 -3.68 -20.23 10.84
CA GLU A 157 -4.85 -20.19 11.74
C GLU A 157 -5.37 -18.77 11.97
N GLN A 158 -4.48 -17.78 11.92
CA GLN A 158 -4.78 -16.36 11.97
C GLN A 158 -4.00 -15.62 10.89
N PHE A 159 -4.58 -14.54 10.37
CA PHE A 159 -3.90 -13.63 9.47
C PHE A 159 -2.84 -12.83 10.22
N SER A 160 -1.62 -12.86 9.74
CA SER A 160 -0.49 -12.12 10.30
C SER A 160 0.14 -11.22 9.23
N LEU A 161 0.38 -9.97 9.60
CA LEU A 161 1.14 -9.00 8.82
C LEU A 161 2.13 -8.32 9.76
N SER A 162 3.39 -8.32 9.39
CA SER A 162 4.43 -7.57 10.08
C SER A 162 5.29 -6.80 9.09
N THR A 163 5.84 -5.67 9.55
CA THR A 163 6.85 -4.92 8.82
C THR A 163 8.08 -4.72 9.69
N SER A 164 9.23 -4.59 9.05
CA SER A 164 10.52 -4.33 9.69
C SER A 164 11.39 -3.45 8.78
N GLU A 165 12.46 -2.91 9.34
CA GLU A 165 13.38 -2.03 8.62
C GLU A 165 12.63 -0.89 7.88
N GLY A 166 11.53 -0.43 8.46
CA GLY A 166 10.75 0.65 7.88
C GLY A 166 11.53 1.96 7.92
N ASP A 167 11.54 2.68 6.80
CA ASP A 167 12.19 3.97 6.65
C ASP A 167 11.20 4.94 5.99
N LEU A 168 11.01 6.11 6.64
CA LEU A 168 10.13 7.15 6.13
C LEU A 168 10.90 8.45 6.06
N GLU A 169 10.91 9.06 4.90
CA GLU A 169 11.50 10.37 4.66
C GLU A 169 10.49 11.33 4.03
N LEU A 170 10.24 12.44 4.71
CA LEU A 170 9.51 13.58 4.18
C LEU A 170 10.50 14.70 3.85
N ARG A 171 10.37 15.33 2.68
CA ARG A 171 11.21 16.45 2.23
C ARG A 171 10.35 17.65 1.92
N ASP A 172 10.92 18.83 2.18
CA ASP A 172 10.35 20.15 1.88
C ASP A 172 8.93 20.33 2.39
N VAL A 173 8.67 19.83 3.62
CA VAL A 173 7.35 19.84 4.24
C VAL A 173 6.95 21.26 4.64
N ALA A 174 5.76 21.67 4.23
CA ALA A 174 5.11 22.87 4.70
C ALA A 174 3.69 22.57 5.17
N LEU A 175 3.40 22.87 6.44
CA LEU A 175 2.09 22.68 7.07
C LEU A 175 1.46 24.03 7.42
N ALA A 176 0.15 24.12 7.24
CA ALA A 176 -0.68 25.23 7.69
C ALA A 176 -1.90 24.73 8.46
N MET A 177 -2.59 25.58 9.21
CA MET A 177 -3.89 25.23 9.77
C MET A 177 -4.90 24.98 8.65
N ALA A 178 -5.73 23.96 8.77
CA ALA A 178 -6.75 23.65 7.74
C ALA A 178 -7.76 24.81 7.59
N ALA A 179 -8.03 25.56 8.68
CA ALA A 179 -8.93 26.72 8.69
C ALA A 179 -8.29 28.00 8.18
N ASP A 180 -6.96 28.12 8.27
CA ASP A 180 -6.17 29.27 7.82
C ASP A 180 -4.96 28.77 7.03
N SER A 181 -5.18 28.53 5.77
CA SER A 181 -4.19 27.94 4.89
C SER A 181 -3.16 28.93 4.36
N GLU A 182 -3.27 30.24 4.66
CA GLU A 182 -2.31 31.25 4.20
C GLU A 182 -1.09 31.33 5.12
N ASN A 183 -1.26 31.05 6.42
CA ASN A 183 -0.19 31.10 7.41
C ASN A 183 0.44 29.72 7.60
N GLU A 184 1.74 29.62 7.29
CA GLU A 184 2.52 28.40 7.55
C GLU A 184 2.81 28.29 9.05
N LEU A 185 2.42 27.13 9.64
CA LEU A 185 2.73 26.80 11.02
C LEU A 185 4.11 26.17 11.18
N LEU A 186 4.48 25.35 10.19
CA LEU A 186 5.72 24.60 10.21
C LEU A 186 6.25 24.44 8.80
N ARG A 187 7.54 24.70 8.65
CA ARG A 187 8.33 24.28 7.48
C ARG A 187 9.52 23.46 7.96
N SER A 188 9.82 22.38 7.25
CA SER A 188 11.01 21.57 7.51
C SER A 188 11.62 21.11 6.19
N GLY A 189 12.93 21.20 6.06
CA GLY A 189 13.64 20.69 4.89
C GLY A 189 13.61 19.16 4.83
N ARG A 190 13.68 18.50 5.99
CA ARG A 190 13.66 17.04 6.06
C ARG A 190 13.10 16.54 7.39
N ILE A 191 12.24 15.52 7.31
CA ILE A 191 11.83 14.69 8.46
C ILE A 191 12.16 13.24 8.11
N HIS A 192 12.99 12.59 8.92
CA HIS A 192 13.45 11.22 8.67
C HIS A 192 13.16 10.32 9.88
N ILE A 193 12.52 9.20 9.62
CA ILE A 193 12.08 8.23 10.64
C ILE A 193 12.51 6.83 10.20
N PRO A 194 13.74 6.41 10.55
CA PRO A 194 14.20 5.05 10.33
C PRO A 194 13.75 4.12 11.44
N GLY A 195 13.77 2.82 11.17
CA GLY A 195 13.52 1.77 12.15
C GLY A 195 12.06 1.68 12.57
N ILE A 196 11.13 1.85 11.63
CA ILE A 196 9.70 1.63 11.86
C ILE A 196 9.42 0.13 11.79
N GLU A 197 8.78 -0.41 12.82
CA GLU A 197 8.33 -1.80 12.88
C GLU A 197 6.84 -1.85 13.23
N PHE A 198 6.11 -2.72 12.57
CA PHE A 198 4.68 -2.92 12.83
C PHE A 198 4.35 -4.40 12.90
N SER A 199 3.48 -4.77 13.84
CA SER A 199 2.91 -6.10 13.97
C SER A 199 1.39 -6.02 14.13
N LEU A 200 0.66 -6.49 13.13
CA LEU A 200 -0.79 -6.55 13.19
C LEU A 200 -1.27 -7.54 14.27
N PHE A 201 -0.56 -8.67 14.40
CA PHE A 201 -0.91 -9.69 15.38
C PHE A 201 -0.80 -9.20 16.82
N ASN A 202 0.26 -8.45 17.13
CA ASN A 202 0.47 -7.88 18.46
C ASN A 202 -0.23 -6.53 18.67
N HIS A 203 -0.76 -5.91 17.62
CA HIS A 203 -1.25 -4.52 17.60
C HIS A 203 -0.18 -3.52 18.06
N GLU A 204 1.07 -3.75 17.65
CA GLU A 204 2.24 -2.96 18.05
C GLU A 204 2.79 -2.17 16.88
N LEU A 205 3.11 -0.90 17.13
CA LEU A 205 3.89 -0.03 16.25
C LEU A 205 5.08 0.49 17.05
N SER A 206 6.28 0.19 16.58
CA SER A 206 7.54 0.73 17.12
C SER A 206 8.11 1.75 16.14
N VAL A 207 8.56 2.87 16.67
CA VAL A 207 9.24 3.92 15.92
C VAL A 207 10.57 4.18 16.58
N GLY A 208 11.65 4.12 15.82
CA GLY A 208 13.00 4.31 16.32
C GLY A 208 13.29 5.77 16.66
N THR A 209 13.95 6.46 15.76
CA THR A 209 14.33 7.88 15.92
C THR A 209 13.51 8.73 14.97
N VAL A 210 13.10 9.92 15.42
CA VAL A 210 12.54 10.97 14.54
C VAL A 210 13.60 12.09 14.47
N ALA A 211 14.19 12.29 13.29
CA ALA A 211 15.09 13.40 13.02
C ALA A 211 14.35 14.45 12.19
N ILE A 212 14.44 15.72 12.58
CA ILE A 212 13.81 16.84 11.88
C ILE A 212 14.88 17.90 11.67
N ASP A 213 15.12 18.23 10.40
CA ASP A 213 16.16 19.15 9.98
C ASP A 213 15.54 20.42 9.37
N ASP A 214 16.23 21.54 9.51
CA ASP A 214 15.87 22.84 8.92
C ASP A 214 14.45 23.30 9.28
N VAL A 215 14.12 23.29 10.58
CA VAL A 215 12.77 23.62 11.08
C VAL A 215 12.58 25.11 11.21
N VAL A 216 11.48 25.61 10.64
CA VAL A 216 10.94 26.96 10.87
C VAL A 216 9.53 26.81 11.44
N LEU A 217 9.26 27.46 12.57
CA LEU A 217 7.93 27.51 13.19
C LEU A 217 7.35 28.90 13.07
N GLY A 218 6.14 29.01 12.54
CA GLY A 218 5.32 30.21 12.60
C GLY A 218 4.54 30.26 13.91
N LEU A 219 4.67 31.32 14.67
CA LEU A 219 3.92 31.55 15.89
C LEU A 219 3.18 32.87 15.77
N ASP A 220 1.88 32.84 15.65
CA ASP A 220 1.03 34.00 15.70
C ASP A 220 0.51 34.18 17.13
N ARG A 221 0.60 35.43 17.61
CA ARG A 221 0.02 35.80 18.88
C ARG A 221 -1.29 36.53 18.61
N ASP A 222 -2.37 35.97 19.13
CA ASP A 222 -3.68 36.62 19.08
C ASP A 222 -3.68 37.94 19.87
N GLU A 223 -4.42 38.95 19.39
CA GLU A 223 -4.49 40.26 20.04
C GLU A 223 -5.14 40.24 21.44
N GLU A 224 -5.80 39.13 21.78
CA GLU A 224 -6.45 38.93 23.07
C GLU A 224 -5.54 38.31 24.18
N GLY A 225 -4.27 38.07 23.92
CA GLY A 225 -3.24 37.72 24.92
C GLY A 225 -2.70 36.33 24.93
#